data_01f6d1f78e7b376e543664b15c584d9c
#
_entry.id   01f6d1f78e7b376e543664b15c584d9c
#
_cell.length_a   1.000
_cell.length_b   1.000
_cell.length_c   1.000
_cell.angle_alpha   90.00
_cell.angle_beta   90.00
_cell.angle_gamma   90.00
#
_symmetry.space_group_name_H-M   'P 1'
#
loop_
_entity.id
_entity.type
_entity.pdbx_description
1 polymer ?
#
loop_
_entity_poly.entity_id
_entity_poly.type
_entity_poly.pdbx_seq_one_letter_code
_entity_poly.pdbx_strand_id
1 'polypeptide(L)'
;QSGAGNKRTGQDAEDLTVMVPKGTVIFDSISNKLIYDCCNEATDYLVAKGGEGGVGNFRFKSSTNQAPRRHTSGWPGDEFSIRLELRSLADIGLVGFPNAGKSTFLNSVSAARPKIGDYPFTTLRPNLGTVQIYDTSFIIADIPGLIEGASEGAGLGLNFLKHISRTGHLLILLDPQNSERSIEDQLSVLLNELKTYDPSLLDKSIWLALNKRDTLEDEKEKELIKLAQKKMDSLNLSNEGIIAISGFTGDGTGKLLGMIANKMSET
;
A
#
# COMPACT_ATOMS: atom_id res chain seq x y z
N GLN A 1 -12.45 20.35 32.19
CA GLN A 1 -13.41 21.12 33.02
C GLN A 1 -12.74 21.69 34.27
N SER A 2 -13.32 22.74 34.84
CA SER A 2 -12.82 23.32 36.10
C SER A 2 -13.01 22.36 37.28
N GLY A 3 -12.09 22.42 38.26
CA GLY A 3 -12.23 21.69 39.50
C GLY A 3 -13.45 22.19 40.30
N ALA A 4 -14.09 21.30 41.04
CA ALA A 4 -15.31 21.58 41.79
C ALA A 4 -15.15 21.25 43.29
N GLY A 5 -16.21 21.54 44.09
CA GLY A 5 -16.29 21.15 45.48
C GLY A 5 -16.47 19.63 45.68
N ASN A 6 -16.61 19.19 46.92
CA ASN A 6 -16.87 17.79 47.31
C ASN A 6 -15.80 16.79 46.81
N LYS A 7 -14.51 17.15 46.86
CA LYS A 7 -13.37 16.33 46.41
C LYS A 7 -13.39 15.99 44.92
N ARG A 8 -14.08 16.75 44.06
CA ARG A 8 -14.16 16.51 42.63
C ARG A 8 -13.07 17.30 41.89
N THR A 9 -12.27 16.61 41.11
CA THR A 9 -11.44 17.23 40.07
C THR A 9 -12.29 17.48 38.83
N GLY A 10 -11.90 18.43 37.99
CA GLY A 10 -12.50 18.58 36.66
C GLY A 10 -12.28 17.33 35.83
N GLN A 11 -13.18 17.06 34.94
CA GLN A 11 -13.05 15.94 34.00
C GLN A 11 -12.02 16.28 32.93
N ASP A 12 -11.12 15.34 32.64
CA ASP A 12 -10.22 15.39 31.50
C ASP A 12 -11.02 15.25 30.19
N ALA A 13 -10.41 15.53 29.06
CA ALA A 13 -10.98 15.22 27.76
C ALA A 13 -10.98 13.71 27.53
N GLU A 14 -12.03 13.21 26.89
CA GLU A 14 -12.09 11.81 26.45
C GLU A 14 -11.22 11.62 25.21
N ASP A 15 -10.62 10.43 25.07
CA ASP A 15 -9.84 10.09 23.90
C ASP A 15 -10.76 9.90 22.68
N LEU A 16 -10.36 10.50 21.55
CA LEU A 16 -11.00 10.34 20.26
C LEU A 16 -10.07 9.57 19.33
N THR A 17 -10.45 8.34 18.99
CA THR A 17 -9.71 7.52 18.01
C THR A 17 -10.34 7.65 16.64
N VAL A 18 -9.53 8.03 15.64
CA VAL A 18 -9.92 8.10 14.23
C VAL A 18 -9.20 6.97 13.48
N MET A 19 -9.98 6.01 12.98
CA MET A 19 -9.45 4.91 12.17
C MET A 19 -9.17 5.40 10.75
N VAL A 20 -7.95 5.15 10.27
CA VAL A 20 -7.54 5.50 8.91
C VAL A 20 -6.98 4.27 8.18
N PRO A 21 -7.15 4.17 6.85
CA PRO A 21 -6.56 3.09 6.07
C PRO A 21 -5.03 3.11 6.13
N LYS A 22 -4.40 1.94 6.01
CA LYS A 22 -2.94 1.81 5.83
C LYS A 22 -2.50 2.64 4.62
N GLY A 23 -1.37 3.34 4.74
CA GLY A 23 -0.89 4.25 3.70
C GLY A 23 -1.46 5.67 3.77
N THR A 24 -2.23 5.98 4.81
CA THR A 24 -2.63 7.36 5.08
C THR A 24 -1.45 8.15 5.64
N VAL A 25 -1.23 9.35 5.11
CA VAL A 25 -0.21 10.30 5.58
C VAL A 25 -0.89 11.50 6.22
N ILE A 26 -0.42 11.90 7.38
CA ILE A 26 -0.95 13.00 8.17
C ILE A 26 -0.02 14.20 8.01
N PHE A 27 -0.58 15.31 7.53
CA PHE A 27 0.11 16.59 7.39
C PHE A 27 -0.53 17.65 8.29
N ASP A 28 0.28 18.56 8.78
CA ASP A 28 -0.21 19.85 9.28
C ASP A 28 -0.74 20.66 8.10
N SER A 29 -2.02 21.05 8.15
CA SER A 29 -2.68 21.75 7.05
C SER A 29 -2.13 23.15 6.79
N ILE A 30 -1.52 23.78 7.80
CA ILE A 30 -1.03 25.15 7.74
C ILE A 30 0.40 25.18 7.20
N SER A 31 1.29 24.38 7.80
CA SER A 31 2.71 24.35 7.43
C SER A 31 3.05 23.36 6.32
N ASN A 32 2.10 22.51 5.90
CA ASN A 32 2.32 21.36 5.01
C ASN A 32 3.42 20.38 5.48
N LYS A 33 3.77 20.44 6.76
CA LYS A 33 4.78 19.55 7.33
C LYS A 33 4.19 18.16 7.57
N LEU A 34 4.97 17.13 7.26
CA LEU A 34 4.64 15.76 7.61
C LEU A 34 4.61 15.60 9.13
N ILE A 35 3.48 15.10 9.65
CA ILE A 35 3.30 14.74 11.07
C ILE A 35 3.60 13.26 11.25
N TYR A 36 2.89 12.40 10.48
CA TYR A 36 3.03 10.94 10.58
C TYR A 36 2.67 10.24 9.27
N ASP A 37 3.30 9.09 9.02
CA ASP A 37 3.03 8.23 7.87
C ASP A 37 2.57 6.85 8.36
N CYS A 38 1.30 6.49 8.10
CA CYS A 38 0.68 5.23 8.52
C CYS A 38 0.98 4.06 7.55
N CYS A 39 2.17 4.03 6.93
CA CYS A 39 2.56 2.98 5.98
C CYS A 39 2.92 1.66 6.65
N ASN A 40 3.42 1.70 7.88
CA ASN A 40 3.86 0.55 8.64
C ASN A 40 2.76 0.10 9.60
N GLU A 41 3.01 -0.95 10.34
CA GLU A 41 2.10 -1.68 11.23
C GLU A 41 0.99 -0.84 11.89
N ALA A 42 -0.14 -1.49 12.20
CA ALA A 42 -1.25 -0.86 12.91
C ALA A 42 -0.78 -0.36 14.29
N THR A 43 -0.47 0.93 14.38
CA THR A 43 -0.01 1.58 15.60
C THR A 43 -0.86 2.80 15.89
N ASP A 44 -1.19 2.99 17.16
CA ASP A 44 -1.84 4.21 17.60
C ASP A 44 -0.81 5.36 17.62
N TYR A 45 -1.15 6.49 16.99
CA TYR A 45 -0.35 7.70 16.99
C TYR A 45 -1.12 8.87 17.60
N LEU A 46 -0.56 9.46 18.65
CA LEU A 46 -1.15 10.62 19.32
C LEU A 46 -0.85 11.89 18.51
N VAL A 47 -1.86 12.43 17.85
CA VAL A 47 -1.75 13.67 17.06
C VAL A 47 -1.85 14.92 17.92
N ALA A 48 -2.78 14.92 18.89
CA ALA A 48 -3.05 16.05 19.76
C ALA A 48 -3.35 15.56 21.18
N LYS A 49 -2.79 16.22 22.17
CA LYS A 49 -3.03 15.89 23.57
C LYS A 49 -4.34 16.53 24.03
N GLY A 50 -5.21 15.75 24.66
CA GLY A 50 -6.45 16.24 25.27
C GLY A 50 -6.22 17.19 26.43
N GLY A 51 -7.18 18.06 26.68
CA GLY A 51 -7.13 18.98 27.82
C GLY A 51 -7.30 18.27 29.16
N GLU A 52 -6.58 18.73 30.15
CA GLU A 52 -6.61 18.21 31.53
C GLU A 52 -7.64 18.93 32.40
N GLY A 53 -8.32 18.19 33.24
CA GLY A 53 -9.28 18.76 34.21
C GLY A 53 -8.62 19.60 35.30
N GLY A 54 -9.30 20.61 35.76
CA GLY A 54 -8.81 21.45 36.84
C GLY A 54 -8.83 20.78 38.20
N VAL A 55 -7.93 21.20 39.06
CA VAL A 55 -7.79 20.69 40.42
C VAL A 55 -8.88 21.27 41.33
N GLY A 56 -9.63 20.40 42.03
CA GLY A 56 -10.65 20.78 42.97
C GLY A 56 -10.10 21.39 44.29
N ASN A 57 -10.94 22.11 45.00
CA ASN A 57 -10.59 22.89 46.19
C ASN A 57 -9.98 22.02 47.31
N PHE A 58 -10.35 20.72 47.39
CA PHE A 58 -9.87 19.85 48.47
C PHE A 58 -8.34 19.67 48.47
N ARG A 59 -7.69 19.69 47.27
CA ARG A 59 -6.23 19.59 47.15
C ARG A 59 -5.46 20.79 47.67
N PHE A 60 -6.15 21.93 47.89
CA PHE A 60 -5.59 23.16 48.47
C PHE A 60 -5.81 23.28 49.97
N LYS A 61 -6.29 22.20 50.63
CA LYS A 61 -6.45 22.14 52.08
C LYS A 61 -5.08 22.13 52.78
N SER A 62 -4.95 23.00 53.78
CA SER A 62 -3.76 23.08 54.64
C SER A 62 -4.18 23.13 56.10
N SER A 63 -3.20 23.05 57.02
CA SER A 63 -3.45 23.18 58.48
C SER A 63 -4.06 24.51 58.86
N THR A 64 -3.74 25.57 58.11
CA THR A 64 -4.25 26.95 58.35
C THR A 64 -5.51 27.26 57.55
N ASN A 65 -5.81 26.51 56.49
CA ASN A 65 -7.00 26.70 55.67
C ASN A 65 -7.69 25.36 55.41
N GLN A 66 -8.60 24.97 56.30
CA GLN A 66 -9.28 23.67 56.21
C GLN A 66 -10.44 23.63 55.20
N ALA A 67 -10.94 24.76 54.75
CA ALA A 67 -12.07 24.90 53.81
C ALA A 67 -11.72 25.85 52.65
N PRO A 68 -10.69 25.53 51.81
CA PRO A 68 -10.30 26.43 50.74
C PRO A 68 -11.39 26.55 49.67
N ARG A 69 -11.62 27.76 49.20
CA ARG A 69 -12.50 28.05 48.05
C ARG A 69 -11.75 28.07 46.74
N ARG A 70 -10.40 27.99 46.76
CA ARG A 70 -9.55 27.98 45.55
C ARG A 70 -9.70 26.68 44.81
N HIS A 71 -9.86 26.74 43.52
CA HIS A 71 -9.79 25.67 42.56
C HIS A 71 -9.06 26.18 41.31
N THR A 72 -8.62 25.32 40.43
CA THR A 72 -8.06 25.70 39.12
C THR A 72 -9.04 25.42 38.01
N SER A 73 -9.03 26.23 36.97
CA SER A 73 -9.60 25.86 35.68
C SER A 73 -8.82 24.74 35.08
N GLY A 74 -9.42 23.90 34.22
CA GLY A 74 -8.70 22.92 33.43
C GLY A 74 -7.70 23.58 32.46
N TRP A 75 -6.82 22.79 31.95
CA TRP A 75 -5.87 23.18 30.91
C TRP A 75 -6.48 22.86 29.53
N PRO A 76 -6.38 23.77 28.54
CA PRO A 76 -6.81 23.49 27.20
C PRO A 76 -5.96 22.36 26.60
N GLY A 77 -6.53 21.56 25.70
CA GLY A 77 -5.79 20.61 24.88
C GLY A 77 -5.11 21.27 23.69
N ASP A 78 -4.35 20.48 22.97
CA ASP A 78 -3.76 20.91 21.71
C ASP A 78 -4.82 20.98 20.61
N GLU A 79 -4.69 21.95 19.70
CA GLU A 79 -5.53 22.11 18.54
C GLU A 79 -4.66 22.10 17.27
N PHE A 80 -4.94 21.17 16.37
CA PHE A 80 -4.26 21.05 15.09
C PHE A 80 -5.26 20.96 13.95
N SER A 81 -4.97 21.67 12.87
CA SER A 81 -5.63 21.45 11.58
C SER A 81 -4.81 20.45 10.78
N ILE A 82 -5.34 19.24 10.63
CA ILE A 82 -4.65 18.16 9.90
C ILE A 82 -5.26 17.94 8.53
N ARG A 83 -4.42 17.55 7.58
CA ARG A 83 -4.82 17.05 6.26
C ARG A 83 -4.41 15.57 6.16
N LEU A 84 -5.40 14.73 5.91
CA LEU A 84 -5.19 13.31 5.65
C LEU A 84 -5.06 13.08 4.15
N GLU A 85 -4.03 12.39 3.73
CA GLU A 85 -3.76 12.06 2.35
C GLU A 85 -3.52 10.56 2.22
N LEU A 86 -4.42 9.85 1.55
CA LEU A 86 -4.23 8.43 1.27
C LEU A 86 -3.24 8.27 0.12
N ARG A 87 -2.08 7.68 0.38
CA ARG A 87 -0.99 7.50 -0.60
C ARG A 87 -0.76 6.07 -1.03
N SER A 88 -1.35 5.08 -0.36
CA SER A 88 -1.36 3.70 -0.85
C SER A 88 -2.56 3.51 -1.76
N LEU A 89 -2.32 3.22 -3.03
CA LEU A 89 -3.36 2.97 -4.01
C LEU A 89 -3.67 1.48 -4.16
N ALA A 90 -2.71 0.62 -3.86
CA ALA A 90 -2.82 -0.81 -4.05
C ALA A 90 -1.86 -1.58 -3.13
N ASP A 91 -2.19 -2.83 -2.88
CA ASP A 91 -1.37 -3.78 -2.14
C ASP A 91 -0.36 -4.45 -3.06
N ILE A 92 -0.74 -4.64 -4.34
CA ILE A 92 0.05 -5.30 -5.37
C ILE A 92 0.20 -4.38 -6.59
N GLY A 93 1.45 -4.17 -7.02
CA GLY A 93 1.77 -3.54 -8.29
C GLY A 93 1.86 -4.57 -9.41
N LEU A 94 1.05 -4.44 -10.46
CA LEU A 94 1.09 -5.30 -11.64
C LEU A 94 2.02 -4.71 -12.71
N VAL A 95 3.04 -5.44 -13.08
CA VAL A 95 4.10 -5.04 -14.00
C VAL A 95 4.18 -5.99 -15.19
N GLY A 96 4.49 -5.49 -16.36
CA GLY A 96 4.65 -6.32 -17.56
C GLY A 96 4.65 -5.50 -18.84
N PHE A 97 5.14 -6.10 -19.92
CA PHE A 97 5.19 -5.46 -21.23
C PHE A 97 3.78 -5.07 -21.76
N PRO A 98 3.68 -4.11 -22.72
CA PRO A 98 2.46 -3.92 -23.47
C PRO A 98 1.99 -5.27 -24.06
N ASN A 99 0.68 -5.48 -24.07
CA ASN A 99 0.06 -6.72 -24.56
C ASN A 99 0.41 -8.01 -23.79
N ALA A 100 1.13 -7.95 -22.66
CA ALA A 100 1.33 -9.11 -21.77
C ALA A 100 0.03 -9.60 -21.11
N GLY A 101 -1.08 -8.86 -21.29
CA GLY A 101 -2.40 -9.24 -20.80
C GLY A 101 -2.71 -8.73 -19.40
N LYS A 102 -2.03 -7.68 -18.92
CA LYS A 102 -2.27 -7.09 -17.59
C LYS A 102 -3.72 -6.71 -17.35
N SER A 103 -4.30 -5.93 -18.25
CA SER A 103 -5.68 -5.48 -18.11
C SER A 103 -6.69 -6.63 -18.26
N THR A 104 -6.39 -7.63 -19.08
CA THR A 104 -7.21 -8.85 -19.23
C THR A 104 -7.20 -9.64 -17.92
N PHE A 105 -6.01 -9.86 -17.35
CA PHE A 105 -5.85 -10.51 -16.06
C PHE A 105 -6.60 -9.74 -14.97
N LEU A 106 -6.40 -8.42 -14.87
CA LEU A 106 -7.05 -7.60 -13.87
C LEU A 106 -8.58 -7.67 -13.96
N ASN A 107 -9.12 -7.66 -15.18
CA ASN A 107 -10.56 -7.82 -15.41
C ASN A 107 -11.09 -9.20 -15.00
N SER A 108 -10.31 -10.27 -15.22
CA SER A 108 -10.73 -11.64 -14.90
C SER A 108 -10.74 -11.95 -13.40
N VAL A 109 -9.90 -11.27 -12.62
CA VAL A 109 -9.72 -11.56 -11.17
C VAL A 109 -10.45 -10.57 -10.26
N SER A 110 -10.89 -9.44 -10.80
CA SER A 110 -11.55 -8.41 -10.00
C SER A 110 -12.97 -8.79 -9.64
N ALA A 111 -13.34 -8.69 -8.35
CA ALA A 111 -14.69 -8.92 -7.83
C ALA A 111 -15.74 -7.95 -8.39
N ALA A 112 -15.30 -6.77 -8.84
CA ALA A 112 -16.09 -5.76 -9.53
C ALA A 112 -15.31 -5.28 -10.76
N ARG A 113 -15.99 -4.62 -11.73
CA ARG A 113 -15.28 -4.02 -12.87
C ARG A 113 -14.18 -3.10 -12.37
N PRO A 114 -12.92 -3.27 -12.85
CA PRO A 114 -11.83 -2.39 -12.46
C PRO A 114 -12.20 -0.94 -12.66
N LYS A 115 -11.90 -0.12 -11.68
CA LYS A 115 -12.17 1.32 -11.74
C LYS A 115 -10.93 2.04 -12.26
N ILE A 116 -11.11 2.83 -13.29
CA ILE A 116 -10.11 3.82 -13.71
C ILE A 116 -10.25 4.98 -12.74
N GLY A 117 -9.23 5.23 -11.92
CA GLY A 117 -9.26 6.30 -10.93
C GLY A 117 -8.64 7.59 -11.46
N ASP A 118 -9.38 8.70 -11.41
CA ASP A 118 -8.82 10.05 -11.53
C ASP A 118 -8.29 10.48 -10.15
N TYR A 119 -7.03 10.14 -9.87
CA TYR A 119 -6.39 10.56 -8.63
C TYR A 119 -5.64 11.87 -8.88
N PRO A 120 -5.88 12.93 -8.07
CA PRO A 120 -5.30 14.27 -8.30
C PRO A 120 -3.77 14.31 -8.35
N PHE A 121 -3.12 13.23 -7.90
CA PHE A 121 -1.66 13.10 -7.82
C PHE A 121 -1.08 12.13 -8.85
N THR A 122 -1.89 11.57 -9.78
CA THR A 122 -1.43 10.69 -10.84
C THR A 122 -1.56 11.37 -12.19
N THR A 123 -0.48 11.37 -12.98
CA THR A 123 -0.50 11.84 -14.37
C THR A 123 -1.05 10.79 -15.34
N LEU A 124 -0.98 9.51 -14.93
CA LEU A 124 -1.57 8.38 -15.62
C LEU A 124 -2.73 7.84 -14.77
N ARG A 125 -3.77 7.35 -15.43
CA ARG A 125 -4.95 6.77 -14.79
C ARG A 125 -4.72 5.28 -14.53
N PRO A 126 -4.43 4.85 -13.28
CA PRO A 126 -4.26 3.44 -12.99
C PRO A 126 -5.58 2.70 -13.10
N ASN A 127 -5.52 1.46 -13.59
CA ASN A 127 -6.62 0.54 -13.47
C ASN A 127 -6.48 -0.21 -12.14
N LEU A 128 -7.46 -0.04 -11.26
CA LEU A 128 -7.48 -0.71 -9.95
C LEU A 128 -8.52 -1.83 -9.95
N GLY A 129 -8.09 -3.02 -9.60
CA GLY A 129 -8.97 -4.17 -9.39
C GLY A 129 -8.97 -4.61 -7.93
N THR A 130 -10.15 -4.72 -7.34
CA THR A 130 -10.31 -5.32 -6.01
C THR A 130 -10.46 -6.82 -6.17
N VAL A 131 -9.60 -7.58 -5.54
CA VAL A 131 -9.62 -9.05 -5.52
C VAL A 131 -10.08 -9.50 -4.15
N GLN A 132 -10.96 -10.49 -4.13
CA GLN A 132 -11.40 -11.15 -2.90
C GLN A 132 -11.15 -12.65 -3.02
N ILE A 133 -10.32 -13.18 -2.14
CA ILE A 133 -9.99 -14.60 -2.04
C ILE A 133 -10.17 -15.03 -0.59
N TYR A 134 -11.08 -15.98 -0.36
CA TYR A 134 -11.49 -16.38 0.99
C TYR A 134 -11.92 -15.13 1.80
N ASP A 135 -11.36 -14.96 2.99
CA ASP A 135 -11.62 -13.81 3.87
C ASP A 135 -10.66 -12.63 3.63
N THR A 136 -9.74 -12.75 2.67
CA THR A 136 -8.75 -11.71 2.35
C THR A 136 -9.19 -10.90 1.14
N SER A 137 -9.14 -9.58 1.27
CA SER A 137 -9.40 -8.63 0.18
C SER A 137 -8.19 -7.73 -0.02
N PHE A 138 -7.75 -7.58 -1.27
CA PHE A 138 -6.62 -6.72 -1.62
C PHE A 138 -6.82 -6.04 -2.98
N ILE A 139 -6.07 -4.99 -3.22
CA ILE A 139 -6.15 -4.17 -4.42
C ILE A 139 -4.91 -4.41 -5.28
N ILE A 140 -5.14 -4.70 -6.57
CA ILE A 140 -4.10 -4.77 -7.59
C ILE A 140 -4.19 -3.51 -8.45
N ALA A 141 -3.05 -2.83 -8.65
CA ALA A 141 -2.93 -1.71 -9.57
C ALA A 141 -2.17 -2.12 -10.83
N ASP A 142 -2.78 -1.96 -12.00
CA ASP A 142 -2.07 -2.02 -13.28
C ASP A 142 -1.23 -0.75 -13.46
N ILE A 143 0.05 -0.94 -13.72
CA ILE A 143 1.05 0.12 -13.87
C ILE A 143 1.24 0.43 -15.36
N PRO A 144 0.50 1.38 -15.93
CA PRO A 144 0.72 1.79 -17.30
C PRO A 144 2.03 2.59 -17.43
N GLY A 145 2.77 2.37 -18.52
CA GLY A 145 3.89 3.24 -18.88
C GLY A 145 5.24 2.96 -18.24
N LEU A 146 5.42 1.82 -17.54
CA LEU A 146 6.75 1.40 -17.07
C LEU A 146 7.71 1.14 -18.25
N ILE A 147 7.20 0.75 -19.41
CA ILE A 147 8.00 0.29 -20.56
C ILE A 147 7.95 1.25 -21.75
N GLU A 148 7.00 2.17 -21.81
CA GLU A 148 6.87 3.15 -22.88
C GLU A 148 7.43 4.52 -22.47
N GLY A 149 8.77 4.69 -22.56
CA GLY A 149 9.40 6.01 -22.49
C GLY A 149 9.94 6.48 -21.16
N ALA A 150 10.12 5.61 -20.14
CA ALA A 150 10.80 5.97 -18.91
C ALA A 150 12.25 6.44 -19.17
N SER A 151 12.90 5.95 -20.23
CA SER A 151 14.24 6.37 -20.68
C SER A 151 14.28 7.70 -21.44
N GLU A 152 13.15 8.25 -21.91
CA GLU A 152 13.11 9.47 -22.71
C GLU A 152 12.74 10.76 -21.95
N GLY A 153 12.84 10.75 -20.62
CA GLY A 153 12.81 12.00 -19.83
C GLY A 153 11.45 12.71 -19.72
N ALA A 154 10.37 12.13 -20.20
CA ALA A 154 9.05 12.65 -19.98
C ALA A 154 8.61 12.29 -18.55
N GLY A 155 8.73 13.23 -17.60
CA GLY A 155 8.43 13.09 -16.18
C GLY A 155 6.98 12.68 -15.80
N LEU A 156 6.31 11.96 -16.69
CA LEU A 156 4.91 11.56 -16.61
C LEU A 156 4.64 10.35 -15.67
N GLY A 157 5.65 9.50 -15.41
CA GLY A 157 5.52 8.32 -14.56
C GLY A 157 5.97 8.48 -13.10
N LEU A 158 6.80 9.50 -12.81
CA LEU A 158 7.51 9.63 -11.51
C LEU A 158 6.59 9.75 -10.30
N ASN A 159 5.47 10.44 -10.42
CA ASN A 159 4.54 10.59 -9.29
C ASN A 159 3.72 9.32 -9.05
N PHE A 160 3.35 8.60 -10.10
CA PHE A 160 2.60 7.35 -9.99
C PHE A 160 3.48 6.23 -9.41
N LEU A 161 4.74 6.16 -9.82
CA LEU A 161 5.70 5.18 -9.32
C LEU A 161 6.00 5.37 -7.81
N LYS A 162 5.88 6.60 -7.27
CA LYS A 162 5.91 6.84 -5.82
C LYS A 162 4.78 6.12 -5.05
N HIS A 163 3.67 5.82 -5.71
CA HIS A 163 2.58 5.07 -5.09
C HIS A 163 2.82 3.57 -5.12
N ILE A 164 3.57 3.10 -6.13
CA ILE A 164 3.98 1.70 -6.25
C ILE A 164 5.12 1.38 -5.28
N SER A 165 6.01 2.34 -5.02
CA SER A 165 7.01 2.15 -3.97
C SER A 165 6.38 1.85 -2.59
N ARG A 166 5.08 2.08 -2.45
CA ARG A 166 4.30 1.77 -1.24
C ARG A 166 3.47 0.47 -1.30
N THR A 167 3.42 -0.22 -2.45
CA THR A 167 2.85 -1.58 -2.50
C THR A 167 3.77 -2.55 -1.75
N GLY A 168 3.20 -3.55 -1.08
CA GLY A 168 4.01 -4.58 -0.40
C GLY A 168 4.54 -5.63 -1.38
N HIS A 169 3.84 -5.82 -2.49
CA HIS A 169 4.08 -6.91 -3.44
C HIS A 169 4.14 -6.41 -4.88
N LEU A 170 4.92 -7.09 -5.71
CA LEU A 170 4.97 -6.91 -7.16
C LEU A 170 4.55 -8.21 -7.85
N LEU A 171 3.68 -8.10 -8.84
CA LEU A 171 3.30 -9.18 -9.72
C LEU A 171 3.77 -8.88 -11.14
N ILE A 172 4.76 -9.63 -11.62
CA ILE A 172 5.34 -9.46 -12.96
C ILE A 172 4.65 -10.43 -13.91
N LEU A 173 3.95 -9.92 -14.91
CA LEU A 173 3.39 -10.70 -16.01
C LEU A 173 4.38 -10.82 -17.16
N LEU A 174 4.70 -12.07 -17.51
CA LEU A 174 5.55 -12.43 -18.64
C LEU A 174 4.70 -13.02 -19.76
N ASP A 175 4.98 -12.65 -21.00
CA ASP A 175 4.27 -13.11 -22.18
C ASP A 175 5.12 -14.13 -22.98
N PRO A 176 4.78 -15.42 -22.93
CA PRO A 176 5.46 -16.44 -23.72
C PRO A 176 5.28 -16.29 -25.23
N GLN A 177 4.26 -15.56 -25.68
CA GLN A 177 3.96 -15.32 -27.09
C GLN A 177 4.59 -14.05 -27.64
N ASN A 178 5.42 -13.38 -26.85
CA ASN A 178 6.13 -12.21 -27.32
C ASN A 178 7.16 -12.62 -28.37
N SER A 179 6.99 -12.12 -29.60
CA SER A 179 7.86 -12.45 -30.74
C SER A 179 9.20 -11.72 -30.73
N GLU A 180 9.30 -10.64 -29.97
CA GLU A 180 10.48 -9.77 -29.96
C GLU A 180 11.47 -10.11 -28.85
N ARG A 181 10.96 -10.69 -27.74
CA ARG A 181 11.75 -10.89 -26.52
C ARG A 181 11.48 -12.24 -25.87
N SER A 182 12.54 -12.94 -25.51
CA SER A 182 12.46 -14.14 -24.68
C SER A 182 11.94 -13.79 -23.27
N ILE A 183 11.51 -14.82 -22.53
CA ILE A 183 11.10 -14.64 -21.11
C ILE A 183 12.24 -14.06 -20.27
N GLU A 184 13.47 -14.49 -20.51
CA GLU A 184 14.68 -14.03 -19.81
C GLU A 184 14.98 -12.56 -20.12
N ASP A 185 14.79 -12.12 -21.39
CA ASP A 185 14.97 -10.73 -21.80
C ASP A 185 13.86 -9.85 -21.22
N GLN A 186 12.61 -10.30 -21.29
CA GLN A 186 11.49 -9.58 -20.66
C GLN A 186 11.76 -9.33 -19.17
N LEU A 187 12.13 -10.39 -18.45
CA LEU A 187 12.42 -10.29 -17.02
C LEU A 187 13.60 -9.36 -16.75
N SER A 188 14.68 -9.46 -17.54
CA SER A 188 15.86 -8.60 -17.41
C SER A 188 15.53 -7.12 -17.57
N VAL A 189 14.77 -6.79 -18.60
CA VAL A 189 14.38 -5.40 -18.90
C VAL A 189 13.48 -4.86 -17.79
N LEU A 190 12.45 -5.63 -17.38
CA LEU A 190 11.51 -5.20 -16.32
C LEU A 190 12.22 -4.97 -14.99
N LEU A 191 13.07 -5.89 -14.56
CA LEU A 191 13.82 -5.77 -13.31
C LEU A 191 14.81 -4.61 -13.34
N ASN A 192 15.48 -4.40 -14.49
CA ASN A 192 16.40 -3.26 -14.64
C ASN A 192 15.65 -1.92 -14.62
N GLU A 193 14.47 -1.85 -15.21
CA GLU A 193 13.63 -0.66 -15.19
C GLU A 193 13.13 -0.34 -13.77
N LEU A 194 12.64 -1.34 -13.04
CA LEU A 194 12.27 -1.22 -11.64
C LEU A 194 13.46 -0.73 -10.79
N LYS A 195 14.63 -1.32 -10.98
CA LYS A 195 15.87 -0.94 -10.27
C LYS A 195 16.31 0.49 -10.57
N THR A 196 16.22 0.90 -11.84
CA THR A 196 16.61 2.25 -12.26
C THR A 196 15.68 3.30 -11.68
N TYR A 197 14.41 2.94 -11.53
CA TYR A 197 13.42 3.82 -10.96
C TYR A 197 13.58 3.96 -9.44
N ASP A 198 13.53 2.86 -8.71
CA ASP A 198 13.68 2.78 -7.25
C ASP A 198 14.23 1.39 -6.88
N PRO A 199 15.51 1.29 -6.50
CA PRO A 199 16.11 0.02 -6.12
C PRO A 199 15.35 -0.73 -5.02
N SER A 200 14.64 -0.02 -4.12
CA SER A 200 13.86 -0.63 -3.04
C SER A 200 12.67 -1.46 -3.53
N LEU A 201 12.27 -1.31 -4.80
CA LEU A 201 11.24 -2.15 -5.41
C LEU A 201 11.67 -3.61 -5.55
N LEU A 202 12.97 -3.87 -5.65
CA LEU A 202 13.50 -5.22 -5.74
C LEU A 202 13.62 -5.92 -4.38
N ASP A 203 13.47 -5.18 -3.27
CA ASP A 203 13.42 -5.73 -1.92
C ASP A 203 12.02 -6.23 -1.52
N LYS A 204 11.02 -6.00 -2.39
CA LYS A 204 9.63 -6.41 -2.16
C LYS A 204 9.43 -7.89 -2.47
N SER A 205 8.30 -8.43 -2.00
CA SER A 205 7.84 -9.75 -2.43
C SER A 205 7.48 -9.75 -3.91
N ILE A 206 8.27 -10.44 -4.73
CA ILE A 206 8.10 -10.51 -6.18
C ILE A 206 7.42 -11.83 -6.56
N TRP A 207 6.32 -11.74 -7.29
CA TRP A 207 5.62 -12.85 -7.90
C TRP A 207 5.79 -12.82 -9.41
N LEU A 208 5.99 -13.98 -10.03
CA LEU A 208 6.08 -14.10 -11.48
C LEU A 208 4.90 -14.91 -12.02
N ALA A 209 4.25 -14.39 -13.05
CA ALA A 209 3.18 -15.09 -13.75
C ALA A 209 3.49 -15.19 -15.23
N LEU A 210 3.59 -16.43 -15.75
CA LEU A 210 3.59 -16.68 -17.18
C LEU A 210 2.16 -16.65 -17.67
N ASN A 211 1.78 -15.57 -18.35
CA ASN A 211 0.42 -15.42 -18.86
C ASN A 211 0.23 -16.14 -20.20
N LYS A 212 -1.01 -16.22 -20.67
CA LYS A 212 -1.40 -16.91 -21.91
C LYS A 212 -1.07 -18.42 -21.90
N ARG A 213 -1.20 -19.07 -20.75
CA ARG A 213 -1.02 -20.50 -20.57
C ARG A 213 -1.85 -21.32 -21.56
N ASP A 214 -3.04 -20.83 -21.89
CA ASP A 214 -3.96 -21.44 -22.87
C ASP A 214 -3.36 -21.64 -24.26
N THR A 215 -2.21 -21.01 -24.55
CA THR A 215 -1.48 -21.13 -25.80
C THR A 215 -0.22 -21.98 -25.69
N LEU A 216 0.06 -22.56 -24.52
CA LEU A 216 1.28 -23.31 -24.22
C LEU A 216 1.00 -24.80 -24.08
N GLU A 217 1.94 -25.61 -24.52
CA GLU A 217 2.03 -27.04 -24.19
C GLU A 217 2.70 -27.22 -22.82
N ASP A 218 2.31 -28.24 -22.07
CA ASP A 218 2.77 -28.49 -20.69
C ASP A 218 4.30 -28.60 -20.57
N GLU A 219 4.96 -29.16 -21.60
CA GLU A 219 6.44 -29.31 -21.63
C GLU A 219 7.11 -27.95 -21.76
N LYS A 220 6.60 -27.10 -22.64
CA LYS A 220 7.10 -25.74 -22.86
C LYS A 220 6.85 -24.84 -21.66
N GLU A 221 5.70 -24.98 -21.01
CA GLU A 221 5.40 -24.30 -19.75
C GLU A 221 6.47 -24.56 -18.70
N LYS A 222 6.79 -25.84 -18.47
CA LYS A 222 7.82 -26.26 -17.50
C LYS A 222 9.21 -25.74 -17.84
N GLU A 223 9.56 -25.71 -19.12
CA GLU A 223 10.80 -25.14 -19.59
C GLU A 223 10.91 -23.66 -19.30
N LEU A 224 9.87 -22.88 -19.64
CA LEU A 224 9.83 -21.44 -19.44
C LEU A 224 9.86 -21.05 -17.95
N ILE A 225 9.18 -21.82 -17.09
CA ILE A 225 9.25 -21.63 -15.64
C ILE A 225 10.70 -21.83 -15.15
N LYS A 226 11.39 -22.87 -15.62
CA LYS A 226 12.80 -23.11 -15.26
C LYS A 226 13.72 -21.99 -15.74
N LEU A 227 13.51 -21.48 -16.95
CA LEU A 227 14.28 -20.36 -17.49
C LEU A 227 14.07 -19.07 -16.66
N ALA A 228 12.83 -18.75 -16.30
CA ALA A 228 12.52 -17.62 -15.46
C ALA A 228 13.15 -17.75 -14.06
N GLN A 229 13.09 -18.95 -13.44
CA GLN A 229 13.73 -19.21 -12.14
C GLN A 229 15.25 -19.04 -12.23
N LYS A 230 15.89 -19.67 -13.22
CA LYS A 230 17.33 -19.54 -13.44
C LYS A 230 17.76 -18.09 -13.62
N LYS A 231 16.92 -17.29 -14.28
CA LYS A 231 17.19 -15.85 -14.45
C LYS A 231 17.13 -15.09 -13.14
N MET A 232 16.12 -15.33 -12.30
CA MET A 232 16.04 -14.74 -10.98
C MET A 232 17.25 -15.10 -10.11
N ASP A 233 17.63 -16.38 -10.11
CA ASP A 233 18.79 -16.87 -9.37
C ASP A 233 20.09 -16.20 -9.84
N SER A 234 20.26 -16.02 -11.17
CA SER A 234 21.43 -15.34 -11.75
C SER A 234 21.56 -13.87 -11.37
N LEU A 235 20.45 -13.24 -11.00
CA LEU A 235 20.39 -11.85 -10.54
C LEU A 235 20.46 -11.74 -9.01
N ASN A 236 20.56 -12.85 -8.29
CA ASN A 236 20.47 -12.93 -6.82
C ASN A 236 19.19 -12.32 -6.28
N LEU A 237 18.07 -12.44 -7.01
CA LEU A 237 16.76 -11.95 -6.59
C LEU A 237 15.90 -13.14 -6.17
N SER A 238 15.28 -13.01 -5.00
CA SER A 238 14.26 -13.96 -4.55
C SER A 238 12.92 -13.68 -5.23
N ASN A 239 12.13 -14.74 -5.42
CA ASN A 239 10.73 -14.62 -5.80
C ASN A 239 9.89 -15.51 -4.89
N GLU A 240 8.62 -15.14 -4.70
CA GLU A 240 7.67 -15.89 -3.87
C GLU A 240 7.06 -17.09 -4.64
N GLY A 241 7.18 -17.10 -5.96
CA GLY A 241 6.73 -18.17 -6.82
C GLY A 241 6.58 -17.76 -8.27
N ILE A 242 6.65 -18.77 -9.16
CA ILE A 242 6.44 -18.64 -10.61
C ILE A 242 5.28 -19.55 -11.00
N ILE A 243 4.23 -18.98 -11.58
CA ILE A 243 3.00 -19.71 -11.91
C ILE A 243 2.57 -19.37 -13.32
N ALA A 244 2.21 -20.41 -14.10
CA ALA A 244 1.56 -20.20 -15.38
C ALA A 244 0.06 -19.95 -15.19
N ILE A 245 -0.44 -18.91 -15.85
CA ILE A 245 -1.82 -18.47 -15.78
C ILE A 245 -2.37 -18.16 -17.16
N SER A 246 -3.68 -18.16 -17.31
CA SER A 246 -4.37 -17.52 -18.40
C SER A 246 -5.32 -16.46 -17.88
N GLY A 247 -4.96 -15.18 -18.10
CA GLY A 247 -5.86 -14.07 -17.78
C GLY A 247 -7.15 -14.08 -18.62
N PHE A 248 -7.17 -14.82 -19.73
CA PHE A 248 -8.33 -14.96 -20.62
C PHE A 248 -9.28 -16.06 -20.14
N THR A 249 -8.80 -17.24 -19.84
CA THR A 249 -9.64 -18.38 -19.41
C THR A 249 -9.84 -18.44 -17.90
N GLY A 250 -9.01 -17.73 -17.12
CA GLY A 250 -8.98 -17.80 -15.66
C GLY A 250 -8.17 -18.96 -15.10
N ASP A 251 -7.61 -19.83 -15.96
CA ASP A 251 -6.83 -20.98 -15.50
C ASP A 251 -5.56 -20.52 -14.75
N GLY A 252 -5.25 -21.18 -13.63
CA GLY A 252 -4.12 -20.87 -12.76
C GLY A 252 -4.26 -19.60 -11.92
N THR A 253 -5.18 -18.68 -12.25
CA THR A 253 -5.33 -17.38 -11.54
C THR A 253 -5.71 -17.56 -10.08
N GLY A 254 -6.66 -18.45 -9.78
CA GLY A 254 -7.08 -18.74 -8.41
C GLY A 254 -5.95 -19.27 -7.53
N LYS A 255 -5.06 -20.12 -8.11
CA LYS A 255 -3.89 -20.63 -7.40
C LYS A 255 -2.90 -19.51 -7.08
N LEU A 256 -2.58 -18.66 -8.05
CA LEU A 256 -1.70 -17.51 -7.87
C LEU A 256 -2.23 -16.58 -6.76
N LEU A 257 -3.49 -16.18 -6.87
CA LEU A 257 -4.10 -15.27 -5.90
C LEU A 257 -4.22 -15.87 -4.50
N GLY A 258 -4.50 -17.17 -4.39
CA GLY A 258 -4.52 -17.87 -3.11
C GLY A 258 -3.15 -17.87 -2.42
N MET A 259 -2.07 -18.09 -3.18
CA MET A 259 -0.70 -18.01 -2.65
C MET A 259 -0.36 -16.60 -2.18
N ILE A 260 -0.73 -15.58 -2.95
CA ILE A 260 -0.52 -14.17 -2.58
C ILE A 260 -1.33 -13.83 -1.31
N ALA A 261 -2.61 -14.23 -1.24
CA ALA A 261 -3.45 -13.97 -0.07
C ALA A 261 -2.89 -14.61 1.20
N ASN A 262 -2.40 -15.85 1.13
CA ASN A 262 -1.75 -16.53 2.25
C ASN A 262 -0.52 -15.75 2.73
N LYS A 263 0.34 -15.31 1.81
CA LYS A 263 1.54 -14.53 2.16
C LYS A 263 1.20 -13.20 2.82
N MET A 264 0.18 -12.51 2.32
CA MET A 264 -0.29 -11.24 2.90
C MET A 264 -0.90 -11.41 4.31
N SER A 265 -1.43 -12.60 4.63
CA SER A 265 -1.96 -12.91 5.95
C SER A 265 -0.88 -13.26 6.98
N GLU A 266 0.33 -13.59 6.53
CA GLU A 266 1.49 -13.89 7.38
C GLU A 266 2.30 -12.63 7.77
N THR A 267 2.06 -11.51 7.08
CA THR A 267 2.73 -10.22 7.28
C THR A 267 1.85 -9.26 8.06
#